data_468a47992b4cf2ef1435d0dbcc415f69
#
_entry.id   468a47992b4cf2ef1435d0dbcc415f69
#
_cell.length_a   1.000
_cell.length_b   1.000
_cell.length_c   1.000
_cell.angle_alpha   90.00
_cell.angle_beta   90.00
_cell.angle_gamma   90.00
#
_symmetry.space_group_name_H-M   'P 1'
#
loop_
_entity.id
_entity.type
_entity.pdbx_description
1 polymer ?
#
loop_
_entity_poly.entity_id
_entity_poly.type
_entity_poly.pdbx_seq_one_letter_code
_entity_poly.pdbx_strand_id
1 'polypeptide(L)'
;MRAAVFHLGVLYHLAQQDRLEEVTQISTVSGGSLIIGAIFSHANATWPTSMQFLDEVYPALRDKLTAGDLFSLAALGWRGVIRENFQILFRRAEILARLLETRWGVKGSVKDLPEVPKWHINTTCYETGKNWRFSKTMMGDWKFGRHFTPDIPVAKAIAASAAVPYVIGALRLDLPEYGWWRTDPATKEPLEKVCLPNPRVRLWDGGVYENMGLEALYKPSIGLEGCDFLICSDASGPLNAPQPVSALGTFFGKLNSPRLFDIASDQIRALRSRMLVRSIARGEVKAVLLRMGTSMRQLGLDVKTIKGRLSDIQCASSLNYPTNLTRISEDNFDLISRHGAEVCEVILKRYNLPKAN
;
A
#
# COMPACT_ATOMS: atom_id res chain seq x y z
N MET A 1 6.65 -2.22 8.34
CA MET A 1 5.53 -2.12 9.31
C MET A 1 4.98 -0.71 9.49
N ARG A 2 5.78 0.34 9.49
CA ARG A 2 5.36 1.73 9.74
C ARG A 2 4.09 2.16 8.98
N ALA A 3 4.07 2.05 7.65
CA ALA A 3 2.91 2.45 6.85
C ALA A 3 1.65 1.62 7.19
N ALA A 4 1.80 0.31 7.40
CA ALA A 4 0.70 -0.57 7.77
C ALA A 4 0.02 -0.12 9.07
N VAL A 5 0.80 0.23 10.09
CA VAL A 5 0.28 0.68 11.40
C VAL A 5 -0.36 2.07 11.30
N PHE A 6 0.21 2.98 10.52
CA PHE A 6 -0.41 4.30 10.28
C PHE A 6 -1.78 4.15 9.62
N HIS A 7 -1.89 3.31 8.59
CA HIS A 7 -3.15 3.04 7.91
C HIS A 7 -4.16 2.34 8.82
N LEU A 8 -3.72 1.45 9.73
CA LEU A 8 -4.59 0.89 10.78
C LEU A 8 -5.18 1.99 11.66
N GLY A 9 -4.38 2.98 12.06
CA GLY A 9 -4.87 4.13 12.83
C GLY A 9 -5.91 4.96 12.07
N VAL A 10 -5.71 5.16 10.76
CA VAL A 10 -6.70 5.83 9.90
C VAL A 10 -8.02 5.04 9.87
N LEU A 11 -7.94 3.72 9.64
CA LEU A 11 -9.12 2.85 9.63
C LEU A 11 -9.78 2.76 11.01
N TYR A 12 -9.00 2.76 12.09
CA TYR A 12 -9.51 2.78 13.46
C TYR A 12 -10.38 4.02 13.71
N HIS A 13 -9.93 5.20 13.27
CA HIS A 13 -10.76 6.40 13.39
C HIS A 13 -12.02 6.33 12.52
N LEU A 14 -11.94 5.82 11.30
CA LEU A 14 -13.14 5.62 10.45
C LEU A 14 -14.13 4.66 11.10
N ALA A 15 -13.65 3.55 11.70
CA ALA A 15 -14.48 2.61 12.43
C ALA A 15 -15.15 3.24 13.67
N GLN A 16 -14.44 4.10 14.42
CA GLN A 16 -15.03 4.85 15.55
C GLN A 16 -16.16 5.81 15.12
N GLN A 17 -16.27 6.11 13.83
CA GLN A 17 -17.30 6.96 13.26
C GLN A 17 -18.34 6.15 12.44
N ASP A 18 -18.34 4.82 12.55
CA ASP A 18 -19.20 3.89 11.81
C ASP A 18 -19.13 4.08 10.29
N ARG A 19 -17.89 4.29 9.75
CA ARG A 19 -17.68 4.64 8.34
C ARG A 19 -16.97 3.58 7.52
N LEU A 20 -16.63 2.42 8.08
CA LEU A 20 -16.03 1.34 7.29
C LEU A 20 -17.03 0.73 6.30
N GLU A 21 -18.29 0.75 6.64
CA GLU A 21 -19.41 0.27 5.81
C GLU A 21 -19.63 1.13 4.56
N GLU A 22 -19.18 2.39 4.58
CA GLU A 22 -19.25 3.31 3.44
C GLU A 22 -18.14 3.07 2.40
N VAL A 23 -17.15 2.24 2.73
CA VAL A 23 -16.00 2.01 1.85
C VAL A 23 -16.41 1.14 0.67
N THR A 24 -16.45 1.72 -0.51
CA THR A 24 -16.81 1.03 -1.77
C THR A 24 -15.60 0.57 -2.56
N GLN A 25 -14.46 1.25 -2.41
CA GLN A 25 -13.23 0.93 -3.12
C GLN A 25 -12.01 1.13 -2.22
N ILE A 26 -11.02 0.27 -2.40
CA ILE A 26 -9.72 0.34 -1.73
C ILE A 26 -8.64 0.24 -2.80
N SER A 27 -7.66 1.14 -2.76
CA SER A 27 -6.48 1.08 -3.62
C SER A 27 -5.22 1.12 -2.76
N THR A 28 -4.37 0.13 -2.92
CA THR A 28 -3.23 -0.07 -2.01
C THR A 28 -1.91 -0.26 -2.74
N VAL A 29 -0.84 0.14 -2.04
CA VAL A 29 0.55 -0.05 -2.44
C VAL A 29 1.34 -0.52 -1.21
N SER A 30 2.26 -1.46 -1.40
CA SER A 30 3.26 -1.85 -0.40
C SER A 30 2.67 -2.16 0.99
N GLY A 31 3.04 -1.39 2.02
CA GLY A 31 2.53 -1.55 3.39
C GLY A 31 1.01 -1.46 3.51
N GLY A 32 0.36 -0.68 2.63
CA GLY A 32 -1.10 -0.63 2.53
C GLY A 32 -1.68 -1.97 2.06
N SER A 33 -1.05 -2.62 1.08
CA SER A 33 -1.48 -3.96 0.61
C SER A 33 -1.30 -5.03 1.68
N LEU A 34 -0.20 -4.96 2.44
CA LEU A 34 0.04 -5.87 3.56
C LEU A 34 -1.07 -5.79 4.61
N ILE A 35 -1.45 -4.59 5.03
CA ILE A 35 -2.43 -4.43 6.10
C ILE A 35 -3.85 -4.73 5.65
N ILE A 36 -4.25 -4.32 4.45
CA ILE A 36 -5.57 -4.65 3.92
C ILE A 36 -5.70 -6.17 3.72
N GLY A 37 -4.66 -6.85 3.22
CA GLY A 37 -4.64 -8.30 3.14
C GLY A 37 -4.76 -9.00 4.49
N ALA A 38 -4.14 -8.46 5.52
CA ALA A 38 -4.27 -8.98 6.89
C ALA A 38 -5.69 -8.76 7.45
N ILE A 39 -6.33 -7.62 7.17
CA ILE A 39 -7.73 -7.34 7.54
C ILE A 39 -8.65 -8.35 6.88
N PHE A 40 -8.59 -8.51 5.56
CA PHE A 40 -9.41 -9.51 4.85
C PHE A 40 -9.18 -10.93 5.36
N SER A 41 -7.91 -11.28 5.62
CA SER A 41 -7.58 -12.61 6.16
C SER A 41 -8.20 -12.85 7.53
N HIS A 42 -8.21 -11.85 8.41
CA HIS A 42 -8.78 -11.98 9.75
C HIS A 42 -10.32 -11.98 9.72
N ALA A 43 -10.92 -11.22 8.82
CA ALA A 43 -12.37 -11.14 8.63
C ALA A 43 -12.92 -12.18 7.62
N ASN A 44 -12.26 -13.34 7.46
CA ASN A 44 -12.72 -14.45 6.61
C ASN A 44 -13.01 -14.05 5.15
N ALA A 45 -12.11 -13.27 4.55
CA ALA A 45 -12.18 -12.74 3.20
C ALA A 45 -13.38 -11.77 2.96
N THR A 46 -13.97 -11.22 4.03
CA THR A 46 -14.98 -10.17 3.95
C THR A 46 -14.40 -8.83 4.42
N TRP A 47 -15.07 -7.73 4.12
CA TRP A 47 -14.74 -6.44 4.72
C TRP A 47 -15.45 -6.32 6.07
N PRO A 48 -14.75 -6.03 7.17
CA PRO A 48 -15.36 -5.99 8.49
C PRO A 48 -16.30 -4.79 8.65
N THR A 49 -17.34 -4.94 9.45
CA THR A 49 -18.08 -3.80 9.97
C THR A 49 -17.21 -2.98 10.90
N SER A 50 -17.59 -1.74 11.16
CA SER A 50 -16.87 -0.85 12.09
C SER A 50 -16.74 -1.49 13.48
N MET A 51 -17.81 -2.07 14.01
CA MET A 51 -17.81 -2.77 15.29
C MET A 51 -16.87 -3.98 15.28
N GLN A 52 -16.99 -4.86 14.26
CA GLN A 52 -16.10 -6.01 14.13
C GLN A 52 -14.63 -5.59 13.99
N PHE A 53 -14.36 -4.51 13.29
CA PHE A 53 -12.99 -3.99 13.16
C PHE A 53 -12.43 -3.55 14.51
N LEU A 54 -13.20 -2.81 15.32
CA LEU A 54 -12.75 -2.31 16.62
C LEU A 54 -12.58 -3.44 17.64
N ASP A 55 -13.51 -4.38 17.69
CA ASP A 55 -13.57 -5.39 18.76
C ASP A 55 -12.69 -6.61 18.46
N GLU A 56 -12.51 -6.99 17.19
CA GLU A 56 -11.83 -8.22 16.82
C GLU A 56 -10.58 -7.98 15.95
N VAL A 57 -10.74 -7.24 14.83
CA VAL A 57 -9.69 -7.16 13.80
C VAL A 57 -8.50 -6.32 14.28
N TYR A 58 -8.77 -5.13 14.79
CA TYR A 58 -7.71 -4.21 15.23
C TYR A 58 -6.88 -4.79 16.38
N PRO A 59 -7.46 -5.33 17.47
CA PRO A 59 -6.67 -5.96 18.53
C PRO A 59 -5.83 -7.14 18.04
N ALA A 60 -6.42 -8.02 17.23
CA ALA A 60 -5.69 -9.17 16.69
C ALA A 60 -4.54 -8.79 15.77
N LEU A 61 -4.69 -7.72 14.98
CA LEU A 61 -3.60 -7.20 14.14
C LEU A 61 -2.54 -6.49 14.97
N ARG A 62 -2.92 -5.78 16.04
CA ARG A 62 -1.96 -5.23 17.01
C ARG A 62 -1.08 -6.34 17.58
N ASP A 63 -1.68 -7.39 18.11
CA ASP A 63 -0.95 -8.53 18.66
C ASP A 63 -0.06 -9.19 17.60
N LYS A 64 -0.57 -9.42 16.40
CA LYS A 64 0.19 -10.03 15.31
C LYS A 64 1.41 -9.20 14.90
N LEU A 65 1.29 -7.88 14.81
CA LEU A 65 2.36 -6.99 14.38
C LEU A 65 3.42 -6.74 15.47
N THR A 66 3.04 -6.88 16.73
CA THR A 66 3.96 -6.70 17.88
C THR A 66 4.62 -8.01 18.32
N ALA A 67 3.99 -9.18 18.09
CA ALA A 67 4.49 -10.47 18.54
C ALA A 67 5.67 -11.00 17.70
N GLY A 68 5.67 -10.78 16.36
CA GLY A 68 6.67 -11.42 15.53
C GLY A 68 6.96 -10.74 14.19
N ASP A 69 8.14 -11.05 13.65
CA ASP A 69 8.58 -10.58 12.34
C ASP A 69 7.76 -11.22 11.22
N LEU A 70 7.28 -10.44 10.27
CA LEU A 70 6.74 -10.98 9.02
C LEU A 70 7.87 -11.52 8.15
N PHE A 71 8.91 -10.70 7.94
CA PHE A 71 10.04 -11.05 7.11
C PHE A 71 11.35 -10.54 7.74
N SER A 72 12.19 -11.47 8.18
CA SER A 72 13.59 -11.26 8.56
C SER A 72 14.35 -12.56 8.36
N LEU A 73 15.68 -12.52 8.28
CA LEU A 73 16.48 -13.73 8.22
C LEU A 73 16.28 -14.58 9.48
N ALA A 74 16.13 -13.96 10.65
CA ALA A 74 15.81 -14.64 11.90
C ALA A 74 14.41 -15.26 11.87
N ALA A 75 13.45 -14.64 11.20
CA ALA A 75 12.08 -15.14 11.08
C ALA A 75 11.98 -16.43 10.24
N LEU A 76 12.94 -16.71 9.36
CA LEU A 76 13.00 -17.96 8.58
C LEU A 76 13.45 -19.16 9.43
N GLY A 77 14.14 -18.92 10.56
CA GLY A 77 14.74 -19.95 11.39
C GLY A 77 15.89 -20.67 10.70
N TRP A 78 16.69 -21.40 11.48
CA TRP A 78 17.87 -22.11 10.97
C TRP A 78 17.56 -23.11 9.81
N ARG A 79 16.52 -23.93 9.96
CA ARG A 79 16.11 -24.90 8.91
C ARG A 79 15.55 -24.20 7.65
N GLY A 80 14.87 -23.08 7.81
CA GLY A 80 14.37 -22.27 6.71
C GLY A 80 15.51 -21.59 5.95
N VAL A 81 16.51 -21.08 6.66
CA VAL A 81 17.70 -20.45 6.05
C VAL A 81 18.47 -21.46 5.18
N ILE A 82 18.68 -22.68 5.65
CA ILE A 82 19.36 -23.71 4.85
C ILE A 82 18.56 -24.11 3.61
N ARG A 83 17.26 -24.36 3.76
CA ARG A 83 16.37 -24.74 2.64
C ARG A 83 16.26 -23.64 1.60
N GLU A 84 16.23 -22.38 2.03
CA GLU A 84 15.98 -21.20 1.18
C GLU A 84 17.29 -20.50 0.75
N ASN A 85 18.48 -21.07 1.09
CA ASN A 85 19.78 -20.39 1.00
C ASN A 85 20.04 -19.77 -0.39
N PHE A 86 19.74 -20.47 -1.48
CA PHE A 86 19.82 -19.91 -2.84
C PHE A 86 18.60 -19.05 -3.22
N GLN A 87 17.42 -19.35 -2.69
CA GLN A 87 16.19 -18.62 -3.00
C GLN A 87 16.14 -17.27 -2.29
N ILE A 88 16.71 -17.15 -1.08
CA ILE A 88 16.79 -15.88 -0.34
C ILE A 88 17.47 -14.78 -1.17
N LEU A 89 18.47 -15.13 -1.97
CA LEU A 89 19.17 -14.17 -2.80
C LEU A 89 18.37 -13.69 -4.02
N PHE A 90 17.51 -14.55 -4.59
CA PHE A 90 16.88 -14.32 -5.90
C PHE A 90 15.36 -14.33 -5.90
N ARG A 91 14.70 -14.80 -4.81
CA ARG A 91 13.25 -15.02 -4.74
C ARG A 91 12.64 -14.53 -3.42
N ARG A 92 13.09 -13.40 -2.91
CA ARG A 92 12.59 -12.86 -1.63
C ARG A 92 11.11 -12.52 -1.68
N ALA A 93 10.59 -12.09 -2.83
CA ALA A 93 9.18 -11.77 -3.00
C ALA A 93 8.30 -13.03 -2.92
N GLU A 94 8.74 -14.16 -3.48
CA GLU A 94 8.06 -15.45 -3.37
C GLU A 94 8.09 -15.99 -1.92
N ILE A 95 9.20 -15.76 -1.20
CA ILE A 95 9.28 -16.09 0.22
C ILE A 95 8.31 -15.21 1.02
N LEU A 96 8.22 -13.91 0.72
CA LEU A 96 7.25 -13.01 1.36
C LEU A 96 5.82 -13.49 1.13
N ALA A 97 5.45 -13.90 -0.09
CA ALA A 97 4.13 -14.46 -0.38
C ALA A 97 3.83 -15.69 0.49
N ARG A 98 4.79 -16.63 0.62
CA ARG A 98 4.65 -17.80 1.46
C ARG A 98 4.52 -17.46 2.95
N LEU A 99 5.25 -16.45 3.43
CA LEU A 99 5.14 -16.00 4.82
C LEU A 99 3.79 -15.32 5.10
N LEU A 100 3.24 -14.59 4.14
CA LEU A 100 1.88 -14.05 4.23
C LEU A 100 0.84 -15.17 4.35
N GLU A 101 0.99 -16.25 3.59
CA GLU A 101 0.09 -17.42 3.68
C GLU A 101 0.24 -18.16 5.02
N THR A 102 1.47 -18.43 5.44
CA THR A 102 1.73 -19.32 6.59
C THR A 102 1.68 -18.60 7.95
N ARG A 103 2.10 -17.34 8.01
CA ARG A 103 2.17 -16.58 9.27
C ARG A 103 0.98 -15.64 9.47
N TRP A 104 0.53 -15.02 8.37
CA TRP A 104 -0.57 -14.07 8.45
C TRP A 104 -1.92 -14.66 8.04
N GLY A 105 -1.92 -15.88 7.51
CA GLY A 105 -3.14 -16.58 7.13
C GLY A 105 -3.78 -16.01 5.86
N VAL A 106 -3.05 -15.24 5.04
CA VAL A 106 -3.56 -14.66 3.79
C VAL A 106 -3.74 -15.76 2.76
N LYS A 107 -4.94 -16.28 2.63
CA LYS A 107 -5.31 -17.40 1.75
C LYS A 107 -6.29 -16.96 0.67
N GLY A 108 -6.59 -17.86 -0.26
CA GLY A 108 -7.53 -17.63 -1.35
C GLY A 108 -6.92 -16.95 -2.57
N SER A 109 -7.74 -16.80 -3.58
CA SER A 109 -7.40 -16.18 -4.85
C SER A 109 -7.97 -14.77 -4.96
N VAL A 110 -7.36 -13.96 -5.79
CA VAL A 110 -7.82 -12.59 -6.08
C VAL A 110 -9.26 -12.60 -6.64
N LYS A 111 -9.65 -13.64 -7.38
CA LYS A 111 -11.02 -13.81 -7.89
C LYS A 111 -12.06 -14.05 -6.79
N ASP A 112 -11.64 -14.52 -5.61
CA ASP A 112 -12.52 -14.83 -4.47
C ASP A 112 -12.74 -13.62 -3.55
N LEU A 113 -12.08 -12.51 -3.81
CA LEU A 113 -12.27 -11.25 -3.06
C LEU A 113 -13.71 -10.76 -3.18
N PRO A 114 -14.23 -10.00 -2.20
CA PRO A 114 -15.59 -9.45 -2.27
C PRO A 114 -15.75 -8.46 -3.43
N GLU A 115 -16.99 -8.24 -3.86
CA GLU A 115 -17.30 -7.19 -4.84
C GLU A 115 -17.14 -5.80 -4.23
N VAL A 116 -17.54 -5.67 -2.97
CA VAL A 116 -17.48 -4.41 -2.20
C VAL A 116 -16.83 -4.68 -0.86
N PRO A 117 -15.81 -3.89 -0.51
CA PRO A 117 -15.14 -2.90 -1.35
C PRO A 117 -14.32 -3.54 -2.47
N LYS A 118 -14.32 -2.92 -3.64
CA LYS A 118 -13.46 -3.35 -4.74
C LYS A 118 -12.00 -3.03 -4.41
N TRP A 119 -11.18 -4.06 -4.25
CA TRP A 119 -9.80 -3.87 -3.89
C TRP A 119 -8.86 -3.89 -5.10
N HIS A 120 -8.08 -2.81 -5.25
CA HIS A 120 -7.03 -2.65 -6.24
C HIS A 120 -5.66 -2.78 -5.57
N ILE A 121 -4.95 -3.87 -5.87
CA ILE A 121 -3.58 -4.11 -5.40
C ILE A 121 -2.64 -3.63 -6.51
N ASN A 122 -1.93 -2.51 -6.27
CA ASN A 122 -1.08 -1.90 -7.28
C ASN A 122 0.35 -2.39 -7.18
N THR A 123 0.94 -2.66 -8.34
CA THR A 123 2.32 -3.06 -8.53
C THR A 123 2.91 -2.34 -9.74
N THR A 124 4.21 -2.46 -9.97
CA THR A 124 4.87 -1.89 -11.14
C THR A 124 5.37 -3.02 -12.05
N CYS A 125 4.88 -3.05 -13.28
CA CYS A 125 5.36 -3.99 -14.29
C CYS A 125 6.76 -3.58 -14.79
N TYR A 126 7.73 -4.48 -14.66
CA TYR A 126 9.09 -4.24 -15.13
C TYR A 126 9.16 -4.10 -16.66
N GLU A 127 8.41 -4.94 -17.39
CA GLU A 127 8.46 -5.02 -18.85
C GLU A 127 7.88 -3.78 -19.51
N THR A 128 6.86 -3.17 -18.91
CA THR A 128 6.15 -2.01 -19.49
C THR A 128 6.43 -0.68 -18.80
N GLY A 129 6.94 -0.72 -17.56
CA GLY A 129 7.07 0.45 -16.69
C GLY A 129 5.73 1.05 -16.29
N LYS A 130 4.62 0.28 -16.35
CA LYS A 130 3.27 0.77 -16.06
C LYS A 130 2.75 0.22 -14.74
N ASN A 131 1.68 0.88 -14.22
CA ASN A 131 0.96 0.39 -13.07
C ASN A 131 0.21 -0.89 -13.43
N TRP A 132 0.72 -2.02 -12.98
CA TRP A 132 0.02 -3.29 -13.03
C TRP A 132 -0.88 -3.42 -11.80
N ARG A 133 -2.10 -3.80 -12.00
CA ARG A 133 -3.09 -3.96 -10.93
C ARG A 133 -3.63 -5.37 -10.87
N PHE A 134 -3.89 -5.81 -9.64
CA PHE A 134 -4.73 -6.96 -9.37
C PHE A 134 -6.03 -6.49 -8.74
N SER A 135 -7.13 -7.04 -9.18
CA SER A 135 -8.45 -6.94 -8.57
C SER A 135 -9.25 -8.20 -8.85
N LYS A 136 -10.34 -8.43 -8.16
CA LYS A 136 -11.24 -9.57 -8.41
C LYS A 136 -11.54 -9.75 -9.90
N THR A 137 -11.82 -8.66 -10.60
CA THR A 137 -12.29 -8.70 -11.98
C THR A 137 -11.18 -8.75 -13.02
N MET A 138 -9.98 -8.27 -12.69
CA MET A 138 -8.90 -8.20 -13.69
C MET A 138 -7.49 -8.11 -13.08
N MET A 139 -6.49 -8.53 -13.86
CA MET A 139 -5.07 -8.20 -13.65
C MET A 139 -4.45 -7.66 -14.94
N GLY A 140 -3.37 -6.89 -14.79
CA GLY A 140 -2.59 -6.39 -15.93
C GLY A 140 -2.46 -4.87 -15.95
N ASP A 141 -1.84 -4.38 -17.01
CA ASP A 141 -1.76 -2.95 -17.35
C ASP A 141 -2.23 -2.70 -18.81
N TRP A 142 -2.42 -1.44 -19.13
CA TRP A 142 -2.97 -1.06 -20.44
C TRP A 142 -2.00 -1.36 -21.62
N LYS A 143 -0.70 -1.42 -21.36
CA LYS A 143 0.32 -1.67 -22.40
C LYS A 143 0.63 -3.15 -22.55
N PHE A 144 0.70 -3.90 -21.45
CA PHE A 144 0.92 -5.34 -21.47
C PHE A 144 -0.32 -6.08 -21.97
N GLY A 145 -1.48 -5.70 -21.50
CA GLY A 145 -2.78 -6.33 -21.69
C GLY A 145 -3.46 -6.59 -20.36
N ARG A 146 -4.73 -6.96 -20.40
CA ARG A 146 -5.55 -7.30 -19.25
C ARG A 146 -6.10 -8.71 -19.34
N HIS A 147 -6.01 -9.43 -18.24
CA HIS A 147 -6.63 -10.74 -18.06
C HIS A 147 -7.78 -10.61 -17.07
N PHE A 148 -8.93 -11.12 -17.44
CA PHE A 148 -10.14 -11.05 -16.61
C PHE A 148 -10.25 -12.24 -15.67
N THR A 149 -10.85 -12.03 -14.48
CA THR A 149 -11.04 -13.04 -13.42
C THR A 149 -9.75 -13.81 -13.09
N PRO A 150 -8.68 -13.12 -12.66
CA PRO A 150 -7.38 -13.75 -12.45
C PRO A 150 -7.39 -14.73 -11.27
N ASP A 151 -6.99 -15.97 -11.52
CA ASP A 151 -6.79 -16.97 -10.47
C ASP A 151 -5.37 -16.93 -9.92
N ILE A 152 -5.09 -15.89 -9.16
CA ILE A 152 -3.78 -15.63 -8.57
C ILE A 152 -3.92 -15.56 -7.04
N PRO A 153 -3.07 -16.26 -6.26
CA PRO A 153 -3.09 -16.14 -4.80
C PRO A 153 -2.99 -14.69 -4.32
N VAL A 154 -3.88 -14.27 -3.42
CA VAL A 154 -3.87 -12.92 -2.84
C VAL A 154 -2.52 -12.59 -2.23
N ALA A 155 -1.91 -13.56 -1.54
CA ALA A 155 -0.57 -13.42 -0.96
C ALA A 155 0.51 -13.06 -2.00
N LYS A 156 0.43 -13.62 -3.23
CA LYS A 156 1.35 -13.27 -4.32
C LYS A 156 1.12 -11.84 -4.83
N ALA A 157 -0.13 -11.42 -4.98
CA ALA A 157 -0.46 -10.05 -5.39
C ALA A 157 0.04 -9.02 -4.36
N ILE A 158 -0.15 -9.29 -3.07
CA ILE A 158 0.36 -8.45 -1.97
C ILE A 158 1.89 -8.43 -1.96
N ALA A 159 2.53 -9.59 -2.08
CA ALA A 159 3.99 -9.68 -2.11
C ALA A 159 4.59 -8.93 -3.30
N ALA A 160 3.94 -8.96 -4.48
CA ALA A 160 4.33 -8.16 -5.63
C ALA A 160 4.20 -6.64 -5.33
N SER A 161 3.09 -6.24 -4.69
CA SER A 161 2.85 -4.85 -4.29
C SER A 161 3.88 -4.32 -3.27
N ALA A 162 4.47 -5.21 -2.47
CA ALA A 162 5.49 -4.90 -1.46
C ALA A 162 6.92 -5.31 -1.88
N ALA A 163 7.14 -5.61 -3.16
CA ALA A 163 8.41 -6.05 -3.72
C ALA A 163 9.39 -4.89 -3.96
N VAL A 164 9.79 -4.21 -2.87
CA VAL A 164 10.67 -3.03 -2.91
C VAL A 164 11.99 -3.38 -3.62
N PRO A 165 12.40 -2.61 -4.65
CA PRO A 165 13.67 -2.80 -5.32
C PRO A 165 14.84 -2.77 -4.33
N TYR A 166 15.90 -3.54 -4.63
CA TYR A 166 17.10 -3.70 -3.81
C TYR A 166 16.91 -4.39 -2.44
N VAL A 167 15.68 -4.38 -1.86
CA VAL A 167 15.38 -5.00 -0.57
C VAL A 167 14.74 -6.37 -0.75
N ILE A 168 13.62 -6.43 -1.44
CA ILE A 168 12.85 -7.67 -1.71
C ILE A 168 13.15 -8.18 -3.12
N GLY A 169 13.21 -7.28 -4.10
CA GLY A 169 13.37 -7.62 -5.51
C GLY A 169 12.03 -7.97 -6.17
N ALA A 170 12.04 -8.08 -7.50
CA ALA A 170 10.82 -8.32 -8.27
C ALA A 170 10.22 -9.70 -8.01
N LEU A 171 8.91 -9.77 -7.86
CA LEU A 171 8.17 -11.03 -7.92
C LEU A 171 8.08 -11.47 -9.39
N ARG A 172 8.39 -12.74 -9.64
CA ARG A 172 8.20 -13.38 -10.94
C ARG A 172 6.86 -14.09 -10.95
N LEU A 173 6.00 -13.73 -11.89
CA LEU A 173 4.68 -14.31 -12.03
C LEU A 173 4.58 -15.00 -13.39
N ASP A 174 4.32 -16.30 -13.36
CA ASP A 174 3.92 -17.05 -14.55
C ASP A 174 2.45 -16.74 -14.83
N LEU A 175 2.14 -16.42 -16.07
CA LEU A 175 0.85 -15.92 -16.53
C LEU A 175 0.10 -17.01 -17.28
N PRO A 176 -1.25 -16.99 -17.30
CA PRO A 176 -2.03 -17.78 -18.25
C PRO A 176 -1.58 -17.46 -19.70
N GLU A 177 -1.45 -18.49 -20.50
CA GLU A 177 -1.02 -18.36 -21.90
C GLU A 177 -2.07 -17.62 -22.74
N TYR A 178 -3.35 -17.76 -22.40
CA TYR A 178 -4.50 -17.21 -23.12
C TYR A 178 -5.35 -16.29 -22.25
N GLY A 179 -6.31 -15.61 -22.86
CA GLY A 179 -7.28 -14.76 -22.14
C GLY A 179 -6.79 -13.34 -21.91
N TRP A 180 -5.82 -12.89 -22.68
CA TRP A 180 -5.33 -11.51 -22.61
C TRP A 180 -5.98 -10.62 -23.66
N TRP A 181 -6.27 -9.37 -23.28
CA TRP A 181 -6.99 -8.40 -24.09
C TRP A 181 -6.39 -7.02 -24.00
N ARG A 182 -6.36 -6.32 -25.12
CA ARG A 182 -6.35 -4.87 -25.12
C ARG A 182 -7.74 -4.39 -24.75
N THR A 183 -7.82 -3.30 -24.00
CA THR A 183 -9.10 -2.76 -23.57
C THR A 183 -9.24 -1.33 -24.02
N ASP A 184 -10.47 -0.92 -24.27
CA ASP A 184 -10.81 0.47 -24.51
C ASP A 184 -10.36 1.35 -23.33
N PRO A 185 -9.68 2.48 -23.55
CA PRO A 185 -9.21 3.36 -22.49
C PRO A 185 -10.35 3.97 -21.64
N ALA A 186 -11.50 4.24 -22.23
CA ALA A 186 -12.64 4.88 -21.59
C ALA A 186 -13.57 3.87 -20.90
N THR A 187 -14.03 2.86 -21.66
CA THR A 187 -15.01 1.87 -21.14
C THR A 187 -14.37 0.72 -20.38
N LYS A 188 -13.06 0.48 -20.60
CA LYS A 188 -12.31 -0.70 -20.09
C LYS A 188 -12.78 -2.03 -20.68
N GLU A 189 -13.64 -2.02 -21.65
CA GLU A 189 -14.16 -3.18 -22.38
C GLU A 189 -13.06 -3.87 -23.20
N PRO A 190 -13.13 -5.19 -23.40
CA PRO A 190 -12.21 -5.92 -24.26
C PRO A 190 -12.36 -5.47 -25.73
N LEU A 191 -11.25 -5.08 -26.37
CA LEU A 191 -11.22 -4.73 -27.81
C LEU A 191 -10.58 -5.83 -28.65
N GLU A 192 -9.35 -6.22 -28.32
CA GLU A 192 -8.52 -7.11 -29.15
C GLU A 192 -7.84 -8.15 -28.25
N LYS A 193 -7.81 -9.41 -28.72
CA LYS A 193 -7.03 -10.47 -28.05
C LYS A 193 -5.53 -10.21 -28.23
N VAL A 194 -4.78 -10.38 -27.16
CA VAL A 194 -3.33 -10.25 -27.14
C VAL A 194 -2.71 -11.64 -27.00
N CYS A 195 -1.81 -11.99 -27.90
CA CYS A 195 -0.94 -13.15 -27.74
C CYS A 195 0.33 -12.69 -27.00
N LEU A 196 0.61 -13.29 -25.87
CA LEU A 196 1.81 -12.92 -25.10
C LEU A 196 3.05 -13.60 -25.69
N PRO A 197 4.09 -12.85 -26.10
CA PRO A 197 5.35 -13.44 -26.57
C PRO A 197 6.10 -14.17 -25.44
N ASN A 198 5.85 -13.81 -24.20
CA ASN A 198 6.39 -14.45 -23.01
C ASN A 198 5.31 -14.47 -21.93
N PRO A 199 4.83 -15.65 -21.50
CA PRO A 199 3.82 -15.77 -20.46
C PRO A 199 4.40 -15.57 -19.05
N ARG A 200 5.28 -14.62 -18.89
CA ARG A 200 5.91 -14.29 -17.60
C ARG A 200 6.08 -12.79 -17.45
N VAL A 201 5.84 -12.30 -16.24
CA VAL A 201 6.04 -10.89 -15.88
C VAL A 201 6.85 -10.76 -14.59
N ARG A 202 7.62 -9.68 -14.48
CA ARG A 202 8.31 -9.27 -13.24
C ARG A 202 7.60 -8.06 -12.67
N LEU A 203 7.22 -8.16 -11.41
CA LEU A 203 6.47 -7.12 -10.72
C LEU A 203 7.27 -6.59 -9.55
N TRP A 204 7.44 -5.28 -9.52
CA TRP A 204 8.01 -4.54 -8.40
C TRP A 204 6.93 -3.88 -7.55
N ASP A 205 7.34 -3.40 -6.39
CA ASP A 205 6.53 -2.55 -5.51
C ASP A 205 5.78 -1.48 -6.30
N GLY A 206 4.52 -1.28 -5.96
CA GLY A 206 3.69 -0.26 -6.61
C GLY A 206 4.25 1.16 -6.45
N GLY A 207 5.01 1.41 -5.38
CA GLY A 207 5.67 2.69 -5.13
C GLY A 207 6.75 3.08 -6.15
N VAL A 208 7.22 2.12 -6.97
CA VAL A 208 8.09 2.42 -8.11
C VAL A 208 7.36 3.27 -9.16
N TYR A 209 6.08 2.97 -9.40
CA TYR A 209 5.22 3.74 -10.29
C TYR A 209 4.58 4.93 -9.57
N GLU A 210 3.92 4.66 -8.43
CA GLU A 210 3.20 5.68 -7.65
C GLU A 210 2.86 5.14 -6.26
N ASN A 211 3.32 5.83 -5.21
CA ASN A 211 3.29 5.31 -3.83
C ASN A 211 1.99 5.60 -3.06
N MET A 212 1.06 6.37 -3.61
CA MET A 212 -0.19 6.74 -2.93
C MET A 212 -1.40 5.91 -3.38
N GLY A 213 -1.23 5.05 -4.38
CA GLY A 213 -2.31 4.21 -4.91
C GLY A 213 -3.40 5.00 -5.65
N LEU A 214 -3.14 6.22 -6.07
CA LEU A 214 -4.13 7.11 -6.67
C LEU A 214 -4.58 6.66 -8.04
N GLU A 215 -3.71 6.09 -8.86
CA GLU A 215 -3.94 5.80 -10.29
C GLU A 215 -5.20 4.93 -10.55
N ALA A 216 -5.64 4.15 -9.56
CA ALA A 216 -6.84 3.35 -9.70
C ALA A 216 -8.14 4.12 -9.46
N LEU A 217 -8.10 5.19 -8.67
CA LEU A 217 -9.27 5.89 -8.16
C LEU A 217 -9.36 7.36 -8.59
N TYR A 218 -8.23 7.95 -9.01
CA TYR A 218 -8.16 9.36 -9.37
C TYR A 218 -7.23 9.60 -10.56
N LYS A 219 -7.73 10.35 -11.53
CA LYS A 219 -6.94 10.86 -12.65
C LYS A 219 -7.18 12.36 -12.84
N PRO A 220 -6.13 13.18 -12.97
CA PRO A 220 -6.28 14.63 -13.03
C PRO A 220 -7.23 15.16 -14.11
N SER A 221 -7.36 14.44 -15.22
CA SER A 221 -8.20 14.84 -16.37
C SER A 221 -9.61 14.27 -16.32
N ILE A 222 -9.88 13.30 -15.44
CA ILE A 222 -11.15 12.56 -15.37
C ILE A 222 -11.86 12.81 -14.04
N GLY A 223 -11.10 12.99 -12.95
CA GLY A 223 -11.61 13.09 -11.59
C GLY A 223 -11.55 11.75 -10.84
N LEU A 224 -12.53 11.50 -9.99
CA LEU A 224 -12.66 10.24 -9.23
C LEU A 224 -13.30 9.17 -10.10
N GLU A 225 -12.80 7.94 -10.02
CA GLU A 225 -13.34 6.77 -10.73
C GLU A 225 -14.05 5.85 -9.71
N GLY A 226 -15.38 5.79 -9.75
CA GLY A 226 -16.21 4.85 -9.00
C GLY A 226 -16.32 5.11 -7.50
N CYS A 227 -16.09 6.34 -7.07
CA CYS A 227 -16.35 6.82 -5.70
C CYS A 227 -16.66 8.31 -5.72
N ASP A 228 -17.41 8.77 -4.72
CA ASP A 228 -17.84 10.18 -4.59
C ASP A 228 -16.89 11.00 -3.70
N PHE A 229 -16.11 10.31 -2.88
CA PHE A 229 -15.15 10.90 -1.97
C PHE A 229 -13.90 10.03 -1.86
N LEU A 230 -12.72 10.65 -1.82
CA LEU A 230 -11.45 9.95 -1.73
C LEU A 230 -10.68 10.34 -0.46
N ILE A 231 -10.32 9.34 0.35
CA ILE A 231 -9.35 9.49 1.43
C ILE A 231 -8.00 8.94 0.94
N CYS A 232 -7.06 9.81 0.63
CA CYS A 232 -5.70 9.43 0.26
C CYS A 232 -4.82 9.45 1.52
N SER A 233 -4.27 8.29 1.89
CA SER A 233 -3.41 8.14 3.07
C SER A 233 -1.95 7.91 2.63
N ASP A 234 -1.11 8.94 2.76
CA ASP A 234 0.32 8.92 2.43
C ASP A 234 1.16 8.66 3.68
N ALA A 235 1.61 7.41 3.84
CA ALA A 235 2.51 6.99 4.90
C ALA A 235 3.97 6.84 4.43
N SER A 236 4.34 7.52 3.35
CA SER A 236 5.71 7.53 2.82
C SER A 236 6.69 8.13 3.83
N GLY A 237 7.91 7.60 3.88
CA GLY A 237 8.98 8.18 4.68
C GLY A 237 9.57 9.45 4.07
N PRO A 238 10.35 10.19 4.84
CA PRO A 238 11.15 11.27 4.31
C PRO A 238 12.23 10.72 3.38
N LEU A 239 12.67 11.54 2.45
CA LEU A 239 13.86 11.23 1.65
C LEU A 239 15.08 11.12 2.60
N ASN A 240 15.70 9.94 2.64
CA ASN A 240 16.86 9.70 3.49
C ASN A 240 17.97 10.72 3.24
N ALA A 241 18.76 11.03 4.27
CA ALA A 241 19.96 11.83 4.10
C ALA A 241 20.93 11.14 3.11
N PRO A 242 21.70 11.90 2.32
CA PRO A 242 22.67 11.31 1.41
C PRO A 242 23.72 10.53 2.21
N GLN A 243 23.96 9.29 1.82
CA GLN A 243 25.05 8.50 2.40
C GLN A 243 26.36 8.84 1.70
N PRO A 244 27.49 8.85 2.43
CA PRO A 244 28.79 9.01 1.82
C PRO A 244 29.01 7.88 0.78
N VAL A 245 29.36 8.27 -0.44
CA VAL A 245 29.66 7.29 -1.52
C VAL A 245 31.18 7.07 -1.52
N SER A 246 31.62 5.81 -1.40
CA SER A 246 33.02 5.47 -1.54
C SER A 246 33.50 5.74 -2.96
N ALA A 247 34.80 6.09 -3.13
CA ALA A 247 35.39 6.29 -4.46
C ALA A 247 35.18 5.06 -5.38
N LEU A 248 35.27 3.84 -4.83
CA LEU A 248 35.00 2.59 -5.53
C LEU A 248 33.53 2.47 -5.96
N GLY A 249 32.60 2.87 -5.11
CA GLY A 249 31.17 2.89 -5.41
C GLY A 249 30.82 3.90 -6.50
N THR A 250 31.49 5.04 -6.53
CA THR A 250 31.36 6.05 -7.59
C THR A 250 31.89 5.51 -8.92
N PHE A 251 33.03 4.83 -8.92
CA PHE A 251 33.64 4.25 -10.11
C PHE A 251 32.75 3.19 -10.78
N PHE A 252 32.11 2.32 -9.99
CA PHE A 252 31.23 1.27 -10.52
C PHE A 252 29.80 1.76 -10.82
N GLY A 253 29.42 2.98 -10.46
CA GLY A 253 28.08 3.55 -10.70
C GLY A 253 26.93 2.83 -10.01
N LYS A 254 27.19 1.65 -9.42
CA LYS A 254 26.16 0.76 -8.87
C LYS A 254 25.58 1.22 -7.53
N LEU A 255 26.33 1.96 -6.74
CA LEU A 255 25.91 2.44 -5.42
C LEU A 255 25.00 3.67 -5.46
N ASN A 256 24.93 4.36 -6.59
CA ASN A 256 24.07 5.52 -6.78
C ASN A 256 22.64 5.16 -7.18
N SER A 257 22.40 3.95 -7.68
CA SER A 257 21.09 3.52 -8.19
C SER A 257 19.97 3.55 -7.13
N PRO A 258 20.15 3.09 -5.88
CA PRO A 258 19.11 3.22 -4.85
C PRO A 258 18.77 4.67 -4.54
N ARG A 259 19.76 5.56 -4.48
CA ARG A 259 19.54 6.99 -4.22
C ARG A 259 18.78 7.68 -5.35
N LEU A 260 19.10 7.38 -6.60
CA LEU A 260 18.37 7.89 -7.76
C LEU A 260 16.92 7.43 -7.74
N PHE A 261 16.68 6.18 -7.36
CA PHE A 261 15.33 5.64 -7.19
C PHE A 261 14.58 6.38 -6.09
N ASP A 262 15.18 6.60 -4.92
CA ASP A 262 14.58 7.33 -3.80
C ASP A 262 14.19 8.76 -4.21
N ILE A 263 15.08 9.46 -4.92
CA ILE A 263 14.84 10.82 -5.43
C ILE A 263 13.68 10.82 -6.43
N ALA A 264 13.68 9.90 -7.40
CA ALA A 264 12.63 9.82 -8.41
C ALA A 264 11.26 9.51 -7.77
N SER A 265 11.22 8.56 -6.82
CA SER A 265 10.00 8.21 -6.09
C SER A 265 9.47 9.38 -5.27
N ASP A 266 10.35 10.14 -4.60
CA ASP A 266 9.95 11.33 -3.85
C ASP A 266 9.40 12.43 -4.77
N GLN A 267 10.01 12.64 -5.93
CA GLN A 267 9.51 13.61 -6.92
C GLN A 267 8.15 13.20 -7.50
N ILE A 268 7.95 11.92 -7.82
CA ILE A 268 6.65 11.40 -8.28
C ILE A 268 5.59 11.63 -7.21
N ARG A 269 5.89 11.28 -5.95
CA ARG A 269 5.00 11.50 -4.81
C ARG A 269 4.64 12.97 -4.65
N ALA A 270 5.63 13.85 -4.70
CA ALA A 270 5.44 15.29 -4.57
C ALA A 270 4.57 15.87 -5.70
N LEU A 271 4.78 15.43 -6.94
CA LEU A 271 3.96 15.81 -8.10
C LEU A 271 2.51 15.35 -7.93
N ARG A 272 2.29 14.05 -7.65
CA ARG A 272 0.95 13.47 -7.48
C ARG A 272 0.19 14.15 -6.33
N SER A 273 0.88 14.41 -5.19
CA SER A 273 0.30 15.15 -4.08
C SER A 273 -0.14 16.55 -4.46
N ARG A 274 0.73 17.32 -5.17
CA ARG A 274 0.38 18.68 -5.63
C ARG A 274 -0.79 18.67 -6.61
N MET A 275 -0.85 17.69 -7.51
CA MET A 275 -1.97 17.53 -8.45
C MET A 275 -3.28 17.28 -7.70
N LEU A 276 -3.31 16.32 -6.77
CA LEU A 276 -4.49 16.04 -5.95
C LEU A 276 -4.94 17.26 -5.14
N VAL A 277 -4.01 17.90 -4.42
CA VAL A 277 -4.31 19.10 -3.61
C VAL A 277 -4.82 20.24 -4.48
N ARG A 278 -4.29 20.42 -5.70
CA ARG A 278 -4.79 21.43 -6.64
C ARG A 278 -6.22 21.14 -7.09
N SER A 279 -6.54 19.89 -7.42
CA SER A 279 -7.92 19.51 -7.79
C SER A 279 -8.90 19.65 -6.63
N ILE A 280 -8.48 19.34 -5.39
CA ILE A 280 -9.26 19.60 -4.19
C ILE A 280 -9.53 21.12 -4.02
N ALA A 281 -8.47 21.93 -4.10
CA ALA A 281 -8.57 23.39 -3.92
C ALA A 281 -9.45 24.07 -4.98
N ARG A 282 -9.56 23.48 -6.17
CA ARG A 282 -10.42 23.96 -7.26
C ARG A 282 -11.87 23.42 -7.19
N GLY A 283 -12.16 22.54 -6.22
CA GLY A 283 -13.46 21.89 -6.14
C GLY A 283 -13.74 20.86 -7.25
N GLU A 284 -12.71 20.45 -7.99
CA GLU A 284 -12.82 19.46 -9.08
C GLU A 284 -13.10 18.05 -8.54
N VAL A 285 -12.61 17.75 -7.33
CA VAL A 285 -12.81 16.47 -6.65
C VAL A 285 -13.04 16.66 -5.15
N LYS A 286 -13.86 15.80 -4.58
CA LYS A 286 -14.04 15.70 -3.13
C LYS A 286 -13.05 14.69 -2.58
N ALA A 287 -11.97 15.18 -2.00
CA ALA A 287 -10.91 14.32 -1.47
C ALA A 287 -10.19 14.95 -0.28
N VAL A 288 -9.53 14.15 0.51
CA VAL A 288 -8.58 14.58 1.54
C VAL A 288 -7.26 13.84 1.39
N LEU A 289 -6.17 14.51 1.79
CA LEU A 289 -4.84 13.93 1.83
C LEU A 289 -4.34 13.88 3.27
N LEU A 290 -4.24 12.68 3.81
CA LEU A 290 -3.69 12.38 5.12
C LEU A 290 -2.20 12.09 4.96
N ARG A 291 -1.34 12.82 5.67
CA ARG A 291 0.12 12.61 5.60
C ARG A 291 0.69 12.21 6.94
N MET A 292 1.42 11.13 6.95
CA MET A 292 2.26 10.77 8.08
C MET A 292 3.32 11.86 8.33
N GLY A 293 3.56 12.18 9.60
CA GLY A 293 4.45 13.26 10.01
C GLY A 293 3.77 14.63 10.18
N THR A 294 2.50 14.76 9.72
CA THR A 294 1.75 16.00 9.91
C THR A 294 1.41 16.19 11.39
N SER A 295 1.83 17.30 11.98
CA SER A 295 1.47 17.64 13.36
C SER A 295 0.22 18.50 13.43
N MET A 296 -0.42 18.49 14.59
CA MET A 296 -1.64 19.28 14.84
C MET A 296 -1.38 20.78 14.70
N ARG A 297 -0.17 21.23 15.05
CA ARG A 297 0.26 22.62 14.86
C ARG A 297 0.36 23.00 13.38
N GLN A 298 0.90 22.11 12.54
CA GLN A 298 0.95 22.33 11.08
C GLN A 298 -0.45 22.40 10.44
N LEU A 299 -1.43 21.73 11.07
CA LEU A 299 -2.84 21.83 10.66
C LEU A 299 -3.52 23.13 11.15
N GLY A 300 -2.82 24.00 11.86
CA GLY A 300 -3.32 25.31 12.30
C GLY A 300 -4.34 25.21 13.43
N LEU A 301 -4.31 24.15 14.25
CA LEU A 301 -5.16 24.03 15.44
C LEU A 301 -4.66 24.95 16.55
N ASP A 302 -5.62 25.46 17.32
CA ASP A 302 -5.31 26.26 18.50
C ASP A 302 -4.72 25.44 19.66
N VAL A 303 -4.09 26.11 20.62
CA VAL A 303 -3.41 25.49 21.76
C VAL A 303 -4.35 24.64 22.62
N LYS A 304 -5.64 25.00 22.71
CA LYS A 304 -6.62 24.24 23.51
C LYS A 304 -6.96 22.91 22.82
N THR A 305 -7.12 22.92 21.52
CA THR A 305 -7.42 21.71 20.70
C THR A 305 -6.23 20.78 20.60
N ILE A 306 -4.99 21.29 20.70
CA ILE A 306 -3.77 20.48 20.69
C ILE A 306 -3.55 19.74 22.01
N LYS A 307 -4.09 20.22 23.13
CA LYS A 307 -3.91 19.59 24.44
C LYS A 307 -4.37 18.12 24.45
N GLY A 308 -3.48 17.23 24.85
CA GLY A 308 -3.73 15.79 24.90
C GLY A 308 -3.49 15.04 23.58
N ARG A 309 -3.11 15.74 22.49
CA ARG A 309 -2.72 15.13 21.20
C ARG A 309 -1.21 14.93 21.11
N LEU A 310 -0.77 14.22 20.08
CA LEU A 310 0.63 13.97 19.81
C LEU A 310 1.39 15.30 19.57
N SER A 311 2.55 15.42 20.20
CA SER A 311 3.46 16.52 19.97
C SER A 311 4.15 16.45 18.60
N ASP A 312 4.73 17.56 18.14
CA ASP A 312 5.52 17.62 16.90
C ASP A 312 6.65 16.57 16.88
N ILE A 313 7.30 16.36 18.05
CA ILE A 313 8.37 15.36 18.22
C ILE A 313 7.82 13.95 18.02
N GLN A 314 6.67 13.62 18.59
CA GLN A 314 6.03 12.32 18.45
C GLN A 314 5.57 12.05 17.02
N CYS A 315 5.01 13.06 16.35
CA CYS A 315 4.67 12.97 14.92
C CYS A 315 5.91 12.74 14.05
N ALA A 316 7.01 13.45 14.34
CA ALA A 316 8.29 13.24 13.66
C ALA A 316 8.89 11.85 13.93
N SER A 317 8.77 11.34 15.17
CA SER A 317 9.22 9.99 15.53
C SER A 317 8.43 8.92 14.76
N SER A 318 7.12 9.09 14.60
CA SER A 318 6.29 8.21 13.76
C SER A 318 6.77 8.20 12.31
N LEU A 319 7.04 9.38 11.73
CA LEU A 319 7.50 9.53 10.35
C LEU A 319 8.88 8.88 10.14
N ASN A 320 9.79 9.02 11.09
CA ASN A 320 11.17 8.54 11.00
C ASN A 320 11.33 7.07 11.42
N TYR A 321 10.26 6.40 11.85
CA TYR A 321 10.34 4.99 12.20
C TYR A 321 10.81 4.15 10.99
N PRO A 322 11.74 3.19 11.17
CA PRO A 322 12.33 2.43 10.07
C PRO A 322 11.30 1.70 9.19
N THR A 323 11.51 1.73 7.88
CA THR A 323 10.71 0.94 6.92
C THR A 323 11.30 -0.45 6.81
N ASN A 324 10.72 -1.41 7.52
CA ASN A 324 11.08 -2.82 7.51
C ASN A 324 9.84 -3.71 7.67
N LEU A 325 10.03 -5.03 7.63
CA LEU A 325 8.99 -6.05 7.84
C LEU A 325 9.22 -6.82 9.16
N THR A 326 10.01 -6.28 10.06
CA THR A 326 10.19 -6.81 11.40
C THR A 326 9.07 -6.36 12.33
N ARG A 327 8.91 -7.06 13.46
CA ARG A 327 7.95 -6.69 14.50
C ARG A 327 8.13 -5.22 14.93
N ILE A 328 7.05 -4.62 15.33
CA ILE A 328 7.04 -3.29 15.95
C ILE A 328 6.84 -3.42 17.46
N SER A 329 7.51 -2.59 18.27
CA SER A 329 7.22 -2.56 19.71
C SER A 329 5.83 -1.99 19.95
N GLU A 330 5.20 -2.38 21.07
CA GLU A 330 3.87 -1.90 21.44
C GLU A 330 3.80 -0.38 21.50
N ASP A 331 4.76 0.28 22.16
CA ASP A 331 4.82 1.74 22.25
C ASP A 331 4.87 2.41 20.87
N ASN A 332 5.65 1.87 19.94
CA ASN A 332 5.73 2.40 18.58
C ASN A 332 4.47 2.08 17.76
N PHE A 333 3.84 0.92 17.99
CA PHE A 333 2.56 0.62 17.38
C PHE A 333 1.51 1.64 17.82
N ASP A 334 1.37 1.84 19.14
CA ASP A 334 0.38 2.76 19.72
C ASP A 334 0.64 4.21 19.27
N LEU A 335 1.90 4.63 19.25
CA LEU A 335 2.29 5.95 18.75
C LEU A 335 1.92 6.17 17.28
N ILE A 336 2.28 5.23 16.40
CA ILE A 336 2.06 5.37 14.95
C ILE A 336 0.57 5.22 14.59
N SER A 337 -0.13 4.28 15.22
CA SER A 337 -1.57 4.09 15.02
C SER A 337 -2.34 5.32 15.49
N ARG A 338 -2.04 5.82 16.69
CA ARG A 338 -2.64 7.05 17.21
C ARG A 338 -2.39 8.24 16.29
N HIS A 339 -1.18 8.37 15.72
CA HIS A 339 -0.86 9.41 14.75
C HIS A 339 -1.78 9.32 13.53
N GLY A 340 -1.99 8.14 12.97
CA GLY A 340 -2.92 7.92 11.85
C GLY A 340 -4.35 8.33 12.20
N ALA A 341 -4.84 7.95 13.38
CA ALA A 341 -6.17 8.29 13.87
C ALA A 341 -6.35 9.80 14.08
N GLU A 342 -5.39 10.48 14.74
CA GLU A 342 -5.47 11.92 14.99
C GLU A 342 -5.42 12.77 13.69
N VAL A 343 -4.56 12.39 12.74
CA VAL A 343 -4.49 13.07 11.44
C VAL A 343 -5.81 12.89 10.68
N CYS A 344 -6.36 11.67 10.68
CA CYS A 344 -7.64 11.37 10.05
C CYS A 344 -8.77 12.20 10.67
N GLU A 345 -8.91 12.18 11.99
CA GLU A 345 -9.93 12.92 12.74
C GLU A 345 -9.93 14.40 12.39
N VAL A 346 -8.76 15.02 12.50
CA VAL A 346 -8.66 16.49 12.32
C VAL A 346 -8.93 16.90 10.90
N ILE A 347 -8.40 16.17 9.92
CA ILE A 347 -8.59 16.52 8.52
C ILE A 347 -10.04 16.27 8.11
N LEU A 348 -10.68 15.16 8.50
CA LEU A 348 -12.06 14.89 8.18
C LEU A 348 -13.02 15.90 8.82
N LYS A 349 -12.79 16.28 10.07
CA LYS A 349 -13.57 17.34 10.74
C LYS A 349 -13.48 18.68 10.01
N ARG A 350 -12.29 19.04 9.52
CA ARG A 350 -12.09 20.30 8.78
C ARG A 350 -12.85 20.35 7.46
N TYR A 351 -13.06 19.21 6.82
CA TYR A 351 -13.78 19.11 5.54
C TYR A 351 -15.28 18.86 5.70
N ASN A 352 -15.82 18.88 6.95
CA ASN A 352 -17.25 18.71 7.24
C ASN A 352 -17.88 17.59 6.42
N LEU A 353 -17.28 16.40 6.46
CA LEU A 353 -17.87 15.26 5.76
C LEU A 353 -19.24 14.95 6.35
N PRO A 354 -20.31 14.94 5.55
CA PRO A 354 -21.62 14.54 6.02
C PRO A 354 -21.50 13.13 6.60
N LYS A 355 -22.22 12.87 7.70
CA LYS A 355 -22.48 11.48 8.11
C LYS A 355 -23.30 10.85 6.99
N ALA A 356 -22.99 9.60 6.64
CA ALA A 356 -23.90 8.85 5.77
C ALA A 356 -25.27 8.77 6.47
N ASN A 357 -26.31 8.99 5.71
CA ASN A 357 -27.70 8.83 6.16
C ASN A 357 -28.03 7.37 6.34
#